data_471c7aad48e87da964cfca51b8c886ba
#
_entry.id   471c7aad48e87da964cfca51b8c886ba
#
_cell.length_a   1.000
_cell.length_b   1.000
_cell.length_c   1.000
_cell.angle_alpha   90.00
_cell.angle_beta   90.00
_cell.angle_gamma   90.00
#
_symmetry.space_group_name_H-M   'P 1'
#
loop_
_entity.id
_entity.type
_entity.pdbx_description
1 polymer ?
#
loop_
_entity_poly.entity_id
_entity_poly.type
_entity_poly.pdbx_seq_one_letter_code
_entity_poly.pdbx_strand_id
1 'polypeptide(L)' 'VINGKVKNSVLFTGAKVGEGAQIIDSVLMPGVEVEEGAVVTRALVADGVKIGKNAVVGSADSEHIELVSKRVKGDE' A
#
# COMPACT_ATOMS: atom_id res chain seq x y z
N VAL A 1 5.97 -11.61 -0.80
CA VAL A 1 6.41 -11.70 0.59
C VAL A 1 5.78 -10.59 1.41
N ILE A 2 5.18 -10.96 2.51
CA ILE A 2 4.48 -10.02 3.38
C ILE A 2 5.13 -10.04 4.76
N ASN A 3 5.75 -8.94 5.11
CA ASN A 3 6.39 -8.77 6.42
C ASN A 3 5.67 -7.73 7.30
N GLY A 4 4.58 -7.19 6.81
CA GLY A 4 3.78 -6.20 7.54
C GLY A 4 2.42 -6.74 7.91
N LYS A 5 1.52 -5.85 8.30
CA LYS A 5 0.14 -6.20 8.64
C LYS A 5 -0.77 -5.93 7.46
N VAL A 6 -1.63 -6.90 7.16
CA VAL A 6 -2.63 -6.79 6.10
C VAL A 6 -3.99 -7.09 6.69
N LYS A 7 -4.94 -6.17 6.53
CA LYS A 7 -6.28 -6.34 7.10
C LYS A 7 -7.33 -5.96 6.06
N ASN A 8 -8.27 -6.87 5.81
CA ASN A 8 -9.39 -6.66 4.88
C ASN A 8 -8.94 -6.14 3.52
N SER A 9 -7.84 -6.69 3.02
CA SER A 9 -7.24 -6.20 1.78
C SER A 9 -7.02 -7.33 0.80
N VAL A 10 -6.87 -6.97 -0.47
CA VAL A 10 -6.58 -7.93 -1.53
C VAL A 10 -5.19 -7.63 -2.08
N LEU A 11 -4.33 -8.63 -2.07
CA LEU A 11 -2.98 -8.51 -2.62
C LEU A 11 -2.88 -9.44 -3.82
N PHE A 12 -2.56 -8.88 -4.97
CA PHE A 12 -2.39 -9.66 -6.19
C PHE A 12 -0.98 -10.22 -6.28
N THR A 13 -0.77 -11.05 -7.29
CA THR A 13 0.51 -11.73 -7.50
C THR A 13 1.68 -10.75 -7.54
N GLY A 14 2.74 -11.06 -6.82
CA GLY A 14 3.95 -10.25 -6.81
C GLY A 14 3.91 -9.01 -5.93
N ALA A 15 2.80 -8.77 -5.24
CA ALA A 15 2.75 -7.67 -4.28
C ALA A 15 3.68 -7.95 -3.10
N LYS A 16 4.39 -6.91 -2.65
CA LYS A 16 5.33 -7.03 -1.54
C LYS A 16 5.00 -6.00 -0.48
N VAL A 17 5.02 -6.41 0.77
CA VAL A 17 4.75 -5.53 1.90
C VAL A 17 5.95 -5.58 2.84
N GLY A 18 6.58 -4.44 3.04
CA GLY A 18 7.77 -4.34 3.86
C GLY A 18 7.49 -4.46 5.35
N GLU A 19 8.55 -4.62 6.11
CA GLU A 19 8.47 -4.77 7.56
C GLU A 19 7.84 -3.54 8.21
N GLY A 20 6.88 -3.77 9.09
CA GLY A 20 6.19 -2.68 9.79
C GLY A 20 5.17 -1.92 8.96
N ALA A 21 5.04 -2.23 7.67
CA ALA A 21 4.02 -1.59 6.85
C ALA A 21 2.63 -2.10 7.21
N GLN A 22 1.62 -1.31 6.94
CA GLN A 22 0.24 -1.68 7.21
C GLN A 22 -0.63 -1.45 5.98
N ILE A 23 -1.40 -2.45 5.61
CA ILE A 23 -2.32 -2.37 4.49
C ILE A 23 -3.72 -2.64 5.05
N ILE A 24 -4.60 -1.66 4.96
CA ILE A 24 -5.94 -1.74 5.54
C ILE A 24 -6.98 -1.37 4.50
N ASP A 25 -7.97 -2.24 4.31
CA ASP A 25 -9.09 -1.99 3.40
C ASP A 25 -8.65 -1.53 2.01
N SER A 26 -7.56 -2.10 1.51
CA SER A 26 -6.94 -1.67 0.26
C SER A 26 -6.79 -2.82 -0.73
N VAL A 27 -6.55 -2.46 -1.99
CA VAL A 27 -6.26 -3.44 -3.03
C VAL A 27 -4.92 -3.09 -3.65
N LEU A 28 -3.99 -4.04 -3.61
CA LEU A 28 -2.67 -3.88 -4.22
C LEU A 28 -2.63 -4.72 -5.49
N MET A 29 -2.51 -4.08 -6.62
CA MET A 29 -2.44 -4.74 -7.92
C MET A 29 -1.11 -5.49 -8.09
N PRO A 30 -0.97 -6.33 -9.12
CA PRO A 30 0.25 -7.12 -9.30
C PRO A 30 1.51 -6.26 -9.32
N GLY A 31 2.56 -6.73 -8.66
CA GLY A 31 3.85 -6.07 -8.68
C GLY A 31 3.99 -4.83 -7.81
N VAL A 32 2.98 -4.50 -7.03
CA VAL A 32 3.05 -3.35 -6.11
C VAL A 32 4.06 -3.65 -5.00
N GLU A 33 4.88 -2.67 -4.67
CA GLU A 33 5.81 -2.78 -3.56
C GLU A 33 5.49 -1.71 -2.52
N VAL A 34 5.24 -2.14 -1.29
CA VAL A 34 5.04 -1.23 -0.16
C VAL A 34 6.27 -1.35 0.73
N GLU A 35 6.97 -0.26 0.90
CA GLU A 35 8.20 -0.27 1.66
C GLU A 35 7.98 -0.23 3.17
N GLU A 36 9.06 -0.38 3.92
CA GLU A 36 9.07 -0.45 5.37
C GLU A 36 8.31 0.71 6.01
N GLY A 37 7.45 0.41 6.96
CA GLY A 37 6.75 1.42 7.75
C GLY A 37 5.63 2.19 7.04
N ALA A 38 5.40 1.93 5.75
CA ALA A 38 4.36 2.63 5.02
C ALA A 38 2.96 2.19 5.48
N VAL A 39 2.00 3.08 5.36
CA VAL A 39 0.61 2.79 5.71
C VAL A 39 -0.27 3.07 4.50
N VAL A 40 -1.01 2.06 4.09
CA VAL A 40 -1.96 2.18 2.98
C VAL A 40 -3.35 1.88 3.50
N THR A 41 -4.25 2.85 3.43
CA THR A 41 -5.58 2.73 3.97
C THR A 41 -6.61 3.14 2.92
N ARG A 42 -7.57 2.26 2.66
CA ARG A 42 -8.66 2.52 1.70
C ARG A 42 -8.13 3.04 0.36
N ALA A 43 -7.15 2.35 -0.19
CA ALA A 43 -6.53 2.75 -1.45
C ALA A 43 -6.51 1.60 -2.45
N LEU A 44 -6.60 1.97 -3.72
CA LEU A 44 -6.37 1.03 -4.82
C LEU A 44 -5.04 1.43 -5.45
N VAL A 45 -4.04 0.58 -5.32
CA VAL A 45 -2.71 0.86 -5.83
C VAL A 45 -2.53 0.13 -7.16
N ALA A 46 -2.27 0.88 -8.21
CA ALA A 46 -2.10 0.33 -9.56
C ALA A 46 -0.89 -0.60 -9.64
N ASP A 47 -0.90 -1.48 -10.63
CA ASP A 47 0.19 -2.46 -10.77
C ASP A 47 1.54 -1.78 -10.96
N GLY A 48 2.55 -2.35 -10.35
CA GLY A 48 3.92 -1.87 -10.43
C GLY A 48 4.23 -0.61 -9.63
N VAL A 49 3.24 -0.05 -8.94
CA VAL A 49 3.46 1.17 -8.15
C VAL A 49 4.27 0.85 -6.90
N LYS A 50 5.16 1.76 -6.53
CA LYS A 50 5.97 1.62 -5.34
C LYS A 50 5.57 2.66 -4.31
N ILE A 51 5.28 2.21 -3.11
CA ILE A 51 4.98 3.08 -1.97
C ILE A 51 6.24 3.18 -1.11
N GLY A 52 6.77 4.38 -0.97
CA GLY A 52 8.04 4.60 -0.27
C GLY A 52 7.96 4.39 1.24
N LYS A 53 9.12 4.38 1.88
CA LYS A 53 9.23 4.17 3.32
C LYS A 53 8.43 5.20 4.12
N ASN A 54 7.70 4.72 5.11
CA ASN A 54 6.91 5.55 6.02
C ASN A 54 5.87 6.43 5.33
N ALA A 55 5.60 6.21 4.06
CA ALA A 55 4.58 6.97 3.35
C ALA A 55 3.19 6.59 3.87
N VAL A 56 2.30 7.55 3.87
CA VAL A 56 0.91 7.32 4.26
C VAL A 56 0.03 7.58 3.06
N VAL A 57 -0.73 6.57 2.66
CA VAL A 57 -1.60 6.64 1.50
C VAL A 57 -3.03 6.41 1.93
N GLY A 58 -3.91 7.32 1.55
CA GLY A 58 -5.31 7.21 1.89
C GLY A 58 -5.63 7.58 3.33
N SER A 59 -6.88 7.45 3.71
CA SER A 59 -7.34 7.77 5.05
C SER A 59 -8.51 6.87 5.45
N ALA A 60 -8.48 6.38 6.67
CA ALA A 60 -9.57 5.56 7.20
C ALA A 60 -10.90 6.31 7.26
N ASP A 61 -10.84 7.62 7.36
CA ASP A 61 -12.03 8.48 7.44
C ASP A 61 -12.53 8.94 6.07
N SER A 62 -11.84 8.59 5.00
CA SER A 62 -12.22 9.00 3.68
C SER A 62 -13.47 8.26 3.20
N GLU A 63 -14.37 8.97 2.58
CA GLU A 63 -15.55 8.36 1.96
C GLU A 63 -15.22 7.74 0.60
N HIS A 64 -14.09 8.07 0.05
CA HIS A 64 -13.64 7.60 -1.25
C HIS A 64 -12.37 6.79 -1.13
N ILE A 65 -12.24 5.81 -2.02
CA ILE A 65 -11.01 5.04 -2.12
C ILE A 65 -9.98 5.88 -2.89
N GLU A 66 -8.80 6.02 -2.32
CA GLU A 66 -7.70 6.72 -2.97
C GLU A 66 -7.16 5.88 -4.12
N LEU A 67 -7.09 6.44 -5.31
CA LEU A 67 -6.52 5.73 -6.45
C LEU A 67 -5.06 6.16 -6.60
N VAL A 68 -4.16 5.20 -6.44
CA VAL A 68 -2.73 5.46 -6.55
C VAL A 68 -2.22 4.88 -7.86
N SER A 69 -1.91 5.72 -8.81
CA SER A 69 -1.43 5.31 -10.13
C SER A 69 0.02 5.68 -10.38
N LYS A 70 0.65 6.37 -9.44
CA LYS A 70 2.04 6.79 -9.55
C LYS A 70 2.79 6.47 -8.27
N ARG A 71 4.10 6.29 -8.41
CA ARG A 71 4.97 6.04 -7.27
C ARG A 71 4.78 7.10 -6.18
N VAL A 72 4.67 6.64 -4.95
CA VAL A 72 4.55 7.52 -3.79
C VAL A 72 5.93 7.64 -3.14
N LYS A 73 6.42 8.86 -3.03
CA LYS A 73 7.69 9.11 -2.36
C LYS A 73 7.54 8.88 -0.87
N GLY A 74 8.48 8.18 -0.31
CA GLY A 74 8.54 7.98 1.11
C GLY A 74 9.65 8.79 1.75
N ASP A 75 9.92 8.45 2.98
CA ASP A 75 10.99 9.00 3.78
C ASP A 75 12.30 8.38 3.32
N GLU A 76 13.25 9.17 2.92
CA GLU A 76 14.56 8.66 2.47
C GLU A 76 15.69 9.18 3.32
#